data_0cf199558857fcb064189564c40c724d
#
_entry.id   0cf199558857fcb064189564c40c724d
#
_cell.length_a   1.000
_cell.length_b   1.000
_cell.length_c   1.000
_cell.angle_alpha   90.00
_cell.angle_beta   90.00
_cell.angle_gamma   90.00
#
_symmetry.space_group_name_H-M   'P 1'
#
loop_
_entity.id
_entity.type
_entity.pdbx_description
1 polymer ?
#
loop_
_entity_poly.entity_id
_entity_poly.type
_entity_poly.pdbx_seq_one_letter_code
_entity_poly.pdbx_strand_id
1 'polypeptide(L)'
;CSFFQKKEDTTTQAQTTTTQSTTTTKQTTTSTTEVPTTIVATTAETQHATAPVPKTVSTEKVAVPAEAPAPASMDIQAMKQGDFRSVAGTWRNSAGWEFHIDKDGNITSGGKTFKVGITEQQFQEGLLNWIMVPEGNENAFVGGAVFSFIPKNVELTYGVMSGDKDQSDISKDRIYGTQTVTDGKTIKALMYYKVD
;
A
#
# COMPACT_ATOMS: atom_id res chain seq x y z
N CYS A 1 10.99 31.77 -57.20
CA CYS A 1 10.18 31.04 -58.22
C CYS A 1 9.80 29.68 -57.68
N SER A 2 8.50 29.36 -57.84
CA SER A 2 7.83 28.04 -57.72
C SER A 2 7.51 27.59 -56.30
N PHE A 3 6.29 27.76 -55.82
CA PHE A 3 5.03 27.04 -56.03
C PHE A 3 5.13 25.52 -55.87
N PHE A 4 4.46 24.97 -54.82
CA PHE A 4 3.61 23.80 -54.89
C PHE A 4 2.91 23.64 -53.53
N GLN A 5 1.70 23.97 -53.42
CA GLN A 5 0.40 23.26 -53.49
C GLN A 5 0.20 22.15 -52.46
N LYS A 6 -0.71 22.48 -51.59
CA LYS A 6 -1.67 21.78 -50.74
C LYS A 6 -2.24 20.52 -51.40
N LYS A 7 -2.28 19.44 -50.66
CA LYS A 7 -3.25 18.36 -50.85
C LYS A 7 -3.82 17.89 -49.52
N GLU A 8 -5.07 18.22 -49.34
CA GLU A 8 -5.93 17.67 -48.31
C GLU A 8 -6.33 16.24 -48.75
N ASP A 9 -6.25 15.28 -47.83
CA ASP A 9 -6.95 14.02 -48.01
C ASP A 9 -7.83 13.75 -46.76
N THR A 10 -9.10 13.85 -47.03
CA THR A 10 -10.22 13.47 -46.17
C THR A 10 -10.32 11.97 -46.14
N THR A 11 -10.27 11.33 -45.00
CA THR A 11 -10.65 9.93 -44.87
C THR A 11 -11.64 9.76 -43.70
N THR A 12 -12.79 9.47 -44.13
CA THR A 12 -14.04 8.99 -43.57
C THR A 12 -13.94 8.15 -42.30
N GLN A 13 -14.76 8.53 -41.33
CA GLN A 13 -15.13 7.72 -40.17
C GLN A 13 -15.91 6.46 -40.60
N ALA A 14 -15.51 5.33 -40.04
CA ALA A 14 -16.34 4.14 -39.98
C ALA A 14 -16.79 3.94 -38.53
N GLN A 15 -18.05 4.21 -38.25
CA GLN A 15 -18.77 3.80 -37.06
C GLN A 15 -19.00 2.30 -37.09
N THR A 16 -18.50 1.58 -36.11
CA THR A 16 -18.93 0.21 -35.87
C THR A 16 -19.80 0.18 -34.62
N THR A 17 -21.08 0.03 -34.86
CA THR A 17 -22.10 -0.25 -33.85
C THR A 17 -21.92 -1.71 -33.39
N THR A 18 -21.63 -1.95 -32.14
CA THR A 18 -21.71 -3.29 -31.56
C THR A 18 -22.87 -3.35 -30.57
N THR A 19 -23.77 -4.21 -30.91
CA THR A 19 -25.03 -4.58 -30.29
C THR A 19 -24.82 -5.12 -28.88
N GLN A 20 -25.58 -4.60 -27.93
CA GLN A 20 -25.76 -5.18 -26.59
C GLN A 20 -26.51 -6.51 -26.67
N SER A 21 -25.97 -7.52 -26.04
CA SER A 21 -26.70 -8.73 -25.66
C SER A 21 -26.93 -8.73 -24.16
N THR A 22 -28.16 -8.49 -23.78
CA THR A 22 -28.68 -8.69 -22.44
C THR A 22 -28.92 -10.18 -22.20
N THR A 23 -28.26 -10.76 -21.23
CA THR A 23 -28.63 -12.08 -20.70
C THR A 23 -29.10 -11.92 -19.26
N THR A 24 -30.41 -12.01 -19.10
CA THR A 24 -31.10 -12.12 -17.82
C THR A 24 -30.94 -13.53 -17.29
N THR A 25 -30.38 -13.71 -16.12
CA THR A 25 -30.45 -14.98 -15.41
C THR A 25 -31.13 -14.79 -14.07
N LYS A 26 -32.20 -15.56 -13.92
CA LYS A 26 -33.14 -15.64 -12.83
C LYS A 26 -32.52 -15.97 -11.50
N GLN A 27 -33.01 -15.25 -10.47
CA GLN A 27 -32.99 -15.61 -9.07
C GLN A 27 -33.63 -16.97 -8.81
N THR A 28 -32.98 -17.77 -7.97
CA THR A 28 -33.65 -18.85 -7.25
C THR A 28 -33.38 -18.67 -5.77
N THR A 29 -34.42 -18.30 -5.05
CA THR A 29 -34.53 -18.28 -3.61
C THR A 29 -34.69 -19.70 -3.11
N THR A 30 -33.94 -20.09 -2.09
CA THR A 30 -34.29 -21.23 -1.26
C THR A 30 -34.14 -20.85 0.21
N SER A 31 -35.27 -20.71 0.85
CA SER A 31 -35.45 -20.67 2.30
C SER A 31 -35.27 -22.08 2.87
N THR A 32 -34.70 -22.21 4.05
CA THR A 32 -35.02 -23.27 5.03
C THR A 32 -34.32 -22.94 6.35
N THR A 33 -35.05 -22.52 7.30
CA THR A 33 -35.62 -23.19 8.48
C THR A 33 -34.72 -23.20 9.70
N GLU A 34 -35.17 -22.45 10.67
CA GLU A 34 -34.74 -22.43 12.07
C GLU A 34 -35.06 -23.76 12.75
N VAL A 35 -34.24 -24.14 13.73
CA VAL A 35 -34.62 -25.04 14.81
C VAL A 35 -34.01 -24.52 16.11
N PRO A 36 -34.82 -24.31 17.16
CA PRO A 36 -34.34 -23.90 18.46
C PRO A 36 -34.11 -25.13 19.35
N THR A 37 -33.08 -25.10 20.17
CA THR A 37 -32.92 -26.10 21.24
C THR A 37 -32.57 -25.43 22.57
N THR A 38 -33.49 -25.32 23.34
CA THR A 38 -33.84 -25.57 24.75
C THR A 38 -32.70 -25.62 25.76
N ILE A 39 -32.89 -24.77 26.72
CA ILE A 39 -32.28 -24.57 28.02
C ILE A 39 -32.43 -25.82 28.89
N VAL A 40 -31.41 -26.18 29.67
CA VAL A 40 -31.57 -26.86 30.95
C VAL A 40 -30.67 -26.20 31.99
N ALA A 41 -31.32 -25.59 32.95
CA ALA A 41 -30.73 -25.15 34.21
C ALA A 41 -30.66 -26.31 35.18
N THR A 42 -29.59 -26.44 35.94
CA THR A 42 -29.60 -27.21 37.19
C THR A 42 -28.78 -26.50 38.25
N THR A 43 -29.49 -26.07 39.25
CA THR A 43 -29.05 -25.50 40.50
C THR A 43 -28.51 -26.61 41.42
N ALA A 44 -27.44 -26.37 42.14
CA ALA A 44 -27.23 -26.93 43.48
C ALA A 44 -26.18 -26.08 44.25
N GLU A 45 -26.67 -25.52 45.32
CA GLU A 45 -25.99 -24.89 46.44
C GLU A 45 -25.14 -25.89 47.22
N THR A 46 -23.98 -25.47 47.74
CA THR A 46 -23.61 -25.75 49.12
C THR A 46 -22.53 -24.82 49.60
N GLN A 47 -22.82 -24.11 50.68
CA GLN A 47 -21.94 -23.20 51.42
C GLN A 47 -20.86 -23.98 52.17
N HIS A 48 -19.65 -23.42 52.27
CA HIS A 48 -18.86 -23.42 53.49
C HIS A 48 -17.94 -22.22 53.56
N ALA A 49 -18.16 -21.41 54.55
CA ALA A 49 -17.34 -20.28 54.91
C ALA A 49 -16.09 -20.73 55.68
N THR A 50 -14.93 -20.13 55.35
CA THR A 50 -13.83 -19.95 56.30
C THR A 50 -13.07 -18.67 55.96
N ALA A 51 -12.86 -17.87 56.97
CA ALA A 51 -12.43 -16.51 56.95
C ALA A 51 -10.91 -16.28 56.68
N PRO A 52 -10.41 -15.01 56.67
CA PRO A 52 -9.48 -14.54 55.64
C PRO A 52 -8.03 -14.50 56.11
N VAL A 53 -7.13 -14.71 55.16
CA VAL A 53 -5.73 -14.31 55.32
C VAL A 53 -5.44 -13.21 54.33
N PRO A 54 -4.96 -12.05 54.72
CA PRO A 54 -4.58 -11.01 53.79
C PRO A 54 -3.25 -11.37 53.13
N LYS A 55 -3.33 -11.87 51.90
CA LYS A 55 -2.16 -11.92 51.04
C LYS A 55 -2.06 -10.56 50.36
N THR A 56 -1.00 -9.84 50.71
CA THR A 56 -0.49 -8.70 50.00
C THR A 56 -0.28 -9.09 48.53
N VAL A 57 -1.18 -8.69 47.66
CA VAL A 57 -0.99 -8.80 46.23
C VAL A 57 0.01 -7.70 45.86
N SER A 58 1.28 -8.11 45.74
CA SER A 58 2.25 -7.31 45.03
C SER A 58 1.77 -7.20 43.60
N THR A 59 1.36 -6.01 43.21
CA THR A 59 1.01 -5.70 41.82
C THR A 59 2.34 -5.72 41.04
N GLU A 60 2.71 -6.87 40.56
CA GLU A 60 3.78 -7.01 39.59
C GLU A 60 3.28 -6.31 38.34
N LYS A 61 3.82 -5.12 38.11
CA LYS A 61 3.64 -4.37 36.86
C LYS A 61 4.16 -5.28 35.76
N VAL A 62 3.23 -5.91 35.05
CA VAL A 62 3.57 -6.68 33.84
C VAL A 62 4.24 -5.68 32.90
N ALA A 63 5.54 -5.79 32.79
CA ALA A 63 6.30 -5.04 31.80
C ALA A 63 5.77 -5.45 30.43
N VAL A 64 5.15 -4.48 29.73
CA VAL A 64 4.84 -4.64 28.31
C VAL A 64 6.17 -4.98 27.62
N PRO A 65 6.26 -6.08 26.84
CA PRO A 65 7.50 -6.39 26.13
C PRO A 65 7.88 -5.17 25.30
N ALA A 66 9.09 -4.68 25.49
CA ALA A 66 9.60 -3.57 24.68
C ALA A 66 9.51 -4.00 23.21
N GLU A 67 8.83 -3.18 22.39
CA GLU A 67 8.76 -3.39 20.95
C GLU A 67 10.21 -3.47 20.42
N ALA A 68 10.49 -4.46 19.55
CA ALA A 68 11.81 -4.60 18.97
C ALA A 68 12.22 -3.31 18.26
N PRO A 69 13.49 -2.88 18.34
CA PRO A 69 13.93 -1.65 17.71
C PRO A 69 13.68 -1.73 16.19
N ALA A 70 13.30 -0.61 15.58
CA ALA A 70 13.08 -0.52 14.14
C ALA A 70 14.37 -0.90 13.38
N PRO A 71 14.29 -1.64 12.25
CA PRO A 71 15.45 -1.95 11.42
C PRO A 71 16.18 -0.68 10.97
N ALA A 72 17.51 -0.74 10.89
CA ALA A 72 18.33 0.40 10.48
C ALA A 72 18.27 0.73 8.98
N SER A 73 17.68 -0.15 8.15
CA SER A 73 17.54 0.02 6.71
C SER A 73 16.27 -0.64 6.20
N MET A 74 15.84 -0.22 5.01
CA MET A 74 14.65 -0.73 4.33
C MET A 74 14.71 -2.25 4.18
N ASP A 75 13.68 -2.94 4.66
CA ASP A 75 13.54 -4.40 4.61
C ASP A 75 12.30 -4.77 3.78
N ILE A 76 12.53 -5.08 2.50
CA ILE A 76 11.46 -5.45 1.56
C ILE A 76 10.79 -6.77 1.98
N GLN A 77 11.52 -7.71 2.57
CA GLN A 77 10.94 -8.99 2.98
C GLN A 77 10.01 -8.82 4.18
N ALA A 78 10.35 -7.96 5.13
CA ALA A 78 9.46 -7.60 6.23
C ALA A 78 8.20 -6.89 5.73
N MET A 79 8.34 -5.97 4.77
CA MET A 79 7.22 -5.25 4.16
C MET A 79 6.26 -6.21 3.44
N LYS A 80 6.74 -7.28 2.84
CA LYS A 80 5.92 -8.37 2.28
C LYS A 80 4.97 -8.99 3.30
N GLN A 81 5.37 -9.02 4.55
CA GLN A 81 4.61 -9.59 5.66
C GLN A 81 3.77 -8.55 6.41
N GLY A 82 3.72 -7.32 5.90
CA GLY A 82 2.96 -6.23 6.52
C GLY A 82 3.72 -5.46 7.61
N ASP A 83 5.00 -5.69 7.77
CA ASP A 83 5.87 -4.96 8.70
C ASP A 83 6.56 -3.79 7.97
N PHE A 84 6.08 -2.58 8.21
CA PHE A 84 6.59 -1.35 7.59
C PHE A 84 7.50 -0.54 8.50
N ARG A 85 7.95 -1.09 9.63
CA ARG A 85 8.79 -0.36 10.58
C ARG A 85 10.09 0.15 9.94
N SER A 86 10.66 -0.58 8.99
CA SER A 86 11.90 -0.18 8.30
C SER A 86 11.74 1.07 7.45
N VAL A 87 10.52 1.40 7.03
CA VAL A 87 10.21 2.59 6.22
C VAL A 87 9.36 3.61 6.97
N ALA A 88 8.97 3.32 8.20
CA ALA A 88 8.22 4.24 9.03
C ALA A 88 9.01 5.53 9.29
N GLY A 89 8.33 6.65 9.19
CA GLY A 89 8.91 7.98 9.36
C GLY A 89 8.56 8.93 8.24
N THR A 90 9.27 10.04 8.18
CA THR A 90 9.03 11.13 7.24
C THR A 90 10.00 11.06 6.06
N TRP A 91 9.45 11.17 4.87
CA TRP A 91 10.17 11.14 3.61
C TRP A 91 9.97 12.43 2.85
N ARG A 92 11.05 13.03 2.35
CA ARG A 92 11.04 14.31 1.65
C ARG A 92 11.91 14.27 0.41
N ASN A 93 11.46 14.96 -0.66
CA ASN A 93 12.27 15.18 -1.85
C ASN A 93 12.84 16.60 -1.87
N SER A 94 13.73 16.89 -2.83
CA SER A 94 14.35 18.20 -2.96
C SER A 94 13.38 19.31 -3.41
N ALA A 95 12.20 18.97 -3.92
CA ALA A 95 11.14 19.93 -4.21
C ALA A 95 10.36 20.35 -2.95
N GLY A 96 10.66 19.77 -1.79
CA GLY A 96 9.99 20.04 -0.52
C GLY A 96 8.69 19.26 -0.32
N TRP A 97 8.36 18.32 -1.20
CA TRP A 97 7.22 17.44 -1.01
C TRP A 97 7.55 16.39 0.04
N GLU A 98 6.56 16.07 0.86
CA GLU A 98 6.73 15.25 2.04
C GLU A 98 5.55 14.32 2.23
N PHE A 99 5.82 13.12 2.72
CA PHE A 99 4.83 12.21 3.24
C PHE A 99 5.36 11.45 4.46
N HIS A 100 4.45 10.93 5.26
CA HIS A 100 4.75 10.13 6.43
C HIS A 100 4.21 8.72 6.27
N ILE A 101 5.02 7.71 6.62
CA ILE A 101 4.63 6.30 6.64
C ILE A 101 4.60 5.83 8.10
N ASP A 102 3.52 5.17 8.52
CA ASP A 102 3.46 4.52 9.82
C ASP A 102 3.93 3.05 9.75
N LYS A 103 4.05 2.41 10.91
CA LYS A 103 4.50 1.03 11.03
C LYS A 103 3.59 0.00 10.36
N ASP A 104 2.33 0.36 10.10
CA ASP A 104 1.31 -0.50 9.50
C ASP A 104 1.17 -0.27 7.98
N GLY A 105 1.97 0.62 7.40
CA GLY A 105 1.99 0.92 5.98
C GLY A 105 0.96 1.96 5.54
N ASN A 106 0.41 2.74 6.47
CA ASN A 106 -0.42 3.87 6.12
C ASN A 106 0.46 5.06 5.74
N ILE A 107 0.18 5.70 4.63
CA ILE A 107 0.89 6.88 4.14
C ILE A 107 -0.01 8.09 4.25
N THR A 108 0.47 9.13 4.91
CA THR A 108 -0.23 10.40 5.06
C THR A 108 0.52 11.49 4.31
N SER A 109 -0.17 12.19 3.43
CA SER A 109 0.35 13.33 2.68
C SER A 109 -0.75 14.34 2.43
N GLY A 110 -0.52 15.62 2.77
CA GLY A 110 -1.48 16.68 2.54
C GLY A 110 -2.86 16.46 3.17
N GLY A 111 -2.92 15.80 4.34
CA GLY A 111 -4.18 15.48 5.03
C GLY A 111 -4.95 14.30 4.44
N LYS A 112 -4.39 13.61 3.46
CA LYS A 112 -4.95 12.39 2.86
C LYS A 112 -4.18 11.17 3.32
N THR A 113 -4.89 10.06 3.55
CA THR A 113 -4.30 8.78 3.92
C THR A 113 -4.47 7.79 2.78
N PHE A 114 -3.39 7.06 2.48
CA PHE A 114 -3.35 5.99 1.50
C PHE A 114 -2.89 4.71 2.20
N LYS A 115 -3.33 3.57 1.71
CA LYS A 115 -2.93 2.27 2.25
C LYS A 115 -2.15 1.47 1.22
N VAL A 116 -1.13 0.75 1.71
CA VAL A 116 -0.35 -0.15 0.86
C VAL A 116 -1.16 -1.40 0.55
N GLY A 117 -1.45 -1.64 -0.73
CA GLY A 117 -1.98 -2.92 -1.21
C GLY A 117 -0.86 -3.75 -1.82
N ILE A 118 -0.14 -4.51 -1.01
CA ILE A 118 1.02 -5.28 -1.49
C ILE A 118 0.56 -6.63 -2.02
N THR A 119 0.92 -6.93 -3.29
CA THR A 119 0.83 -8.25 -3.89
C THR A 119 2.22 -8.70 -4.31
N GLU A 120 2.46 -10.01 -4.40
CA GLU A 120 3.76 -10.55 -4.82
C GLU A 120 4.22 -10.08 -6.20
N GLN A 121 3.28 -9.77 -7.09
CA GLN A 121 3.57 -9.26 -8.44
C GLN A 121 4.23 -7.88 -8.44
N GLN A 122 4.20 -7.17 -7.32
CA GLN A 122 4.80 -5.85 -7.16
C GLN A 122 6.29 -5.90 -6.78
N PHE A 123 6.81 -7.07 -6.41
CA PHE A 123 8.21 -7.24 -6.05
C PHE A 123 9.05 -7.60 -7.27
N GLN A 124 10.04 -6.77 -7.58
CA GLN A 124 10.96 -6.95 -8.70
C GLN A 124 12.37 -6.54 -8.31
N GLU A 125 13.38 -7.35 -8.68
CA GLU A 125 14.81 -7.00 -8.61
C GLU A 125 15.28 -6.37 -7.29
N GLY A 126 14.75 -6.86 -6.17
CA GLY A 126 15.15 -6.37 -4.84
C GLY A 126 14.46 -5.08 -4.39
N LEU A 127 13.54 -4.55 -5.17
CA LEU A 127 12.72 -3.42 -4.81
C LEU A 127 11.22 -3.77 -4.83
N LEU A 128 10.41 -2.94 -4.19
CA LEU A 128 8.97 -3.06 -4.17
C LEU A 128 8.34 -1.93 -4.98
N ASN A 129 7.63 -2.28 -6.05
CA ASN A 129 6.77 -1.35 -6.78
C ASN A 129 5.34 -1.46 -6.28
N TRP A 130 4.73 -0.34 -6.03
CA TRP A 130 3.42 -0.30 -5.43
C TRP A 130 2.53 0.80 -6.00
N ILE A 131 1.24 0.46 -6.23
CA ILE A 131 0.23 1.42 -6.64
C ILE A 131 -0.43 2.00 -5.39
N MET A 132 -0.36 3.32 -5.24
CA MET A 132 -1.09 4.02 -4.18
C MET A 132 -2.57 4.10 -4.51
N VAL A 133 -3.39 3.61 -3.59
CA VAL A 133 -4.84 3.66 -3.69
C VAL A 133 -5.37 4.47 -2.50
N PRO A 134 -6.24 5.46 -2.73
CA PRO A 134 -6.87 6.20 -1.64
C PRO A 134 -7.64 5.25 -0.72
N GLU A 135 -7.57 5.48 0.59
CA GLU A 135 -8.35 4.74 1.56
C GLU A 135 -9.84 4.83 1.23
N GLY A 136 -10.54 3.70 1.27
CA GLY A 136 -11.95 3.59 0.91
C GLY A 136 -12.22 3.38 -0.58
N ASN A 137 -11.20 3.33 -1.42
CA ASN A 137 -11.34 3.09 -2.86
C ASN A 137 -10.31 2.08 -3.39
N GLU A 138 -10.12 0.99 -2.67
CA GLU A 138 -9.08 -0.01 -2.91
C GLU A 138 -9.19 -0.70 -4.28
N ASN A 139 -10.36 -0.61 -4.93
CA ASN A 139 -10.62 -1.17 -6.26
C ASN A 139 -10.45 -0.17 -7.41
N ALA A 140 -10.12 1.08 -7.13
CA ALA A 140 -9.95 2.09 -8.17
C ALA A 140 -8.50 2.13 -8.64
N PHE A 141 -8.22 1.47 -9.75
CA PHE A 141 -6.91 1.53 -10.42
C PHE A 141 -6.72 2.81 -11.27
N VAL A 142 -7.64 3.73 -11.23
CA VAL A 142 -7.62 4.93 -12.07
C VAL A 142 -6.87 6.06 -11.37
N GLY A 143 -5.75 6.50 -11.94
CA GLY A 143 -5.01 7.68 -11.49
C GLY A 143 -4.01 7.42 -10.36
N GLY A 144 -3.70 6.17 -10.05
CA GLY A 144 -2.69 5.83 -9.04
C GLY A 144 -1.27 6.08 -9.54
N ALA A 145 -0.44 6.73 -8.72
CA ALA A 145 0.99 6.75 -8.93
C ALA A 145 1.61 5.43 -8.47
N VAL A 146 2.61 4.95 -9.18
CA VAL A 146 3.43 3.84 -8.73
C VAL A 146 4.52 4.38 -7.82
N PHE A 147 4.60 3.83 -6.61
CA PHE A 147 5.69 4.09 -5.67
C PHE A 147 6.66 2.92 -5.68
N SER A 148 7.94 3.24 -5.86
CA SER A 148 9.02 2.26 -5.75
C SER A 148 9.74 2.47 -4.43
N PHE A 149 9.78 1.43 -3.60
CA PHE A 149 10.58 1.37 -2.37
C PHE A 149 11.91 0.71 -2.73
N ILE A 150 12.99 1.46 -2.64
CA ILE A 150 14.28 1.10 -3.20
C ILE A 150 15.30 1.02 -2.06
N PRO A 151 15.69 -0.18 -1.63
CA PRO A 151 16.75 -0.33 -0.63
C PRO A 151 18.06 0.28 -1.10
N LYS A 152 18.91 0.67 -0.16
CA LYS A 152 20.28 1.09 -0.49
C LYS A 152 20.99 0.03 -1.33
N ASN A 153 21.83 0.48 -2.24
CA ASN A 153 22.59 -0.33 -3.20
C ASN A 153 21.74 -1.07 -4.25
N VAL A 154 20.44 -0.77 -4.35
CA VAL A 154 19.58 -1.25 -5.41
C VAL A 154 19.31 -0.11 -6.40
N GLU A 155 19.50 -0.35 -7.69
CA GLU A 155 19.20 0.63 -8.75
C GLU A 155 17.70 0.59 -9.09
N LEU A 156 17.09 1.77 -9.24
CA LEU A 156 15.74 1.86 -9.76
C LEU A 156 15.75 1.59 -11.26
N THR A 157 14.97 0.62 -11.70
CA THR A 157 14.81 0.27 -13.12
C THR A 157 13.39 0.53 -13.61
N TYR A 158 12.39 0.42 -12.74
CA TYR A 158 11.00 0.66 -13.08
C TYR A 158 10.72 2.15 -13.35
N GLY A 159 10.07 2.45 -14.46
CA GLY A 159 9.71 3.82 -14.82
C GLY A 159 10.89 4.69 -15.26
N VAL A 160 12.06 4.11 -15.48
CA VAL A 160 13.23 4.79 -16.02
C VAL A 160 13.16 4.80 -17.55
N MET A 161 13.41 5.99 -18.14
CA MET A 161 13.41 6.16 -19.58
C MET A 161 14.45 5.25 -20.27
N SER A 162 14.06 4.65 -21.38
CA SER A 162 14.95 3.78 -22.16
C SER A 162 16.24 4.50 -22.53
N GLY A 163 17.38 3.86 -22.27
CA GLY A 163 18.71 4.43 -22.51
C GLY A 163 19.21 5.36 -21.39
N ASP A 164 18.40 5.58 -20.36
CA ASP A 164 18.78 6.35 -19.18
C ASP A 164 18.88 5.42 -17.95
N LYS A 165 19.28 5.97 -16.82
CA LYS A 165 19.42 5.23 -15.56
C LYS A 165 19.14 6.10 -14.35
N ASP A 166 18.93 5.45 -13.22
CA ASP A 166 18.79 6.07 -11.91
C ASP A 166 20.07 6.87 -11.56
N GLN A 167 19.92 8.15 -11.33
CA GLN A 167 21.01 9.08 -10.94
C GLN A 167 20.88 9.53 -9.48
N SER A 168 20.00 8.91 -8.70
CA SER A 168 19.84 9.21 -7.28
C SER A 168 21.00 8.67 -6.44
N ASP A 169 21.03 9.01 -5.16
CA ASP A 169 22.04 8.52 -4.22
C ASP A 169 21.76 7.06 -3.83
N ILE A 170 22.39 6.14 -4.53
CA ILE A 170 22.22 4.69 -4.32
C ILE A 170 22.69 4.21 -2.95
N SER A 171 23.51 4.99 -2.23
CA SER A 171 23.99 4.62 -0.89
C SER A 171 22.91 4.72 0.19
N LYS A 172 21.74 5.24 -0.16
CA LYS A 172 20.61 5.47 0.74
C LYS A 172 19.38 4.66 0.34
N ASP A 173 18.54 4.35 1.33
CA ASP A 173 17.17 3.92 1.09
C ASP A 173 16.39 5.07 0.45
N ARG A 174 15.58 4.76 -0.56
CA ARG A 174 14.89 5.76 -1.37
C ARG A 174 13.46 5.34 -1.67
N ILE A 175 12.61 6.34 -1.92
CA ILE A 175 11.27 6.11 -2.44
C ILE A 175 11.10 7.04 -3.64
N TYR A 176 10.54 6.52 -4.73
CA TYR A 176 10.23 7.28 -5.93
C TYR A 176 8.79 7.04 -6.37
N GLY A 177 8.06 8.12 -6.62
CA GLY A 177 6.68 8.07 -7.10
C GLY A 177 6.56 8.65 -8.50
N THR A 178 5.95 7.92 -9.43
CA THR A 178 5.71 8.38 -10.79
C THR A 178 4.45 7.80 -11.41
N GLN A 179 3.87 8.54 -12.35
CA GLN A 179 2.77 8.07 -13.20
C GLN A 179 3.24 7.82 -14.64
N THR A 180 4.49 8.14 -14.96
CA THR A 180 5.05 8.05 -16.29
C THR A 180 6.52 7.67 -16.24
N VAL A 181 7.06 7.30 -17.37
CA VAL A 181 8.50 7.09 -17.54
C VAL A 181 9.23 8.43 -17.44
N THR A 182 10.31 8.47 -16.66
CA THR A 182 11.09 9.69 -16.41
C THR A 182 12.59 9.46 -16.65
N ASP A 183 13.30 10.55 -17.00
CA ASP A 183 14.75 10.52 -17.16
C ASP A 183 15.47 10.50 -15.80
N GLY A 184 16.74 10.09 -15.81
CA GLY A 184 17.54 9.95 -14.60
C GLY A 184 17.78 11.23 -13.83
N LYS A 185 17.83 12.38 -14.52
CA LYS A 185 17.96 13.70 -13.90
C LYS A 185 16.70 14.07 -13.11
N THR A 186 15.53 13.82 -13.69
CA THR A 186 14.24 14.03 -13.01
C THR A 186 14.08 13.08 -11.82
N ILE A 187 14.46 11.82 -11.98
CA ILE A 187 14.48 10.84 -10.90
C ILE A 187 15.33 11.33 -9.74
N LYS A 188 16.55 11.80 -10.01
CA LYS A 188 17.44 12.36 -8.98
C LYS A 188 16.81 13.55 -8.26
N ALA A 189 16.17 14.45 -9.01
CA ALA A 189 15.57 15.66 -8.45
C ALA A 189 14.34 15.39 -7.58
N LEU A 190 13.55 14.36 -7.88
CA LEU A 190 12.29 14.05 -7.21
C LEU A 190 12.35 12.86 -6.27
N MET A 191 13.52 12.24 -6.10
CA MET A 191 13.71 11.12 -5.19
C MET A 191 13.46 11.53 -3.74
N TYR A 192 12.71 10.70 -3.02
CA TYR A 192 12.46 10.88 -1.59
C TYR A 192 13.51 10.16 -0.76
N TYR A 193 13.97 10.84 0.27
CA TYR A 193 14.88 10.31 1.29
C TYR A 193 14.26 10.49 2.66
N LYS A 194 14.59 9.59 3.58
CA LYS A 194 14.13 9.68 4.96
C LYS A 194 14.80 10.84 5.67
N VAL A 195 14.05 11.61 6.47
CA VAL A 195 14.53 12.84 7.13
C VAL A 195 14.52 12.77 8.66
N ASP A 196 14.05 11.66 9.23
CA ASP A 196 14.03 11.40 10.69
C ASP A 196 14.74 10.12 11.07
#